data_3b7c7d4d8c48bf5f100795d9b0a9cbd2
#
_entry.id   3b7c7d4d8c48bf5f100795d9b0a9cbd2
#
_cell.length_a   1.000
_cell.length_b   1.000
_cell.length_c   1.000
_cell.angle_alpha   90.00
_cell.angle_beta   90.00
_cell.angle_gamma   90.00
#
_symmetry.space_group_name_H-M   'P 1'
#
loop_
_entity.id
_entity.type
_entity.pdbx_description
1 polymer ?
#
loop_
_entity_poly.entity_id
_entity_poly.type
_entity_poly.pdbx_seq_one_letter_code
_entity_poly.pdbx_strand_id
1 'polypeptide(L)'
;MAKGKLKIALLGGLSEIGKNLTCIEYGNDIIVIDCGLGFPDEDMLGIDLVIPDITYLEKNRDKIRGILLTHGHEDHIGALPYVLKTISPPVYGTRLTLGILENKLLEHSYDEKPMLNCVEAGDRIKLGCFEAEFIHVNHSIADACCIALHTPLGTIVHSGDFKLDITPVQGEMMDLTRLGELGRE
;
A
#
# COMPACT_ATOMS: atom_id res chain seq x y z
N MET A 1 -16.94 -2.01 27.01
CA MET A 1 -15.94 -1.28 26.18
C MET A 1 -16.66 -0.81 24.92
N ALA A 2 -16.62 0.48 24.59
CA ALA A 2 -17.20 0.96 23.34
C ALA A 2 -16.50 0.24 22.18
N LYS A 3 -17.28 -0.38 21.28
CA LYS A 3 -16.72 -0.99 20.06
C LYS A 3 -16.02 0.13 19.27
N GLY A 4 -14.73 -0.01 19.03
CA GLY A 4 -13.97 0.95 18.23
C GLY A 4 -14.62 1.10 16.85
N LYS A 5 -14.50 2.27 16.26
CA LYS A 5 -14.99 2.54 14.89
C LYS A 5 -13.86 2.28 13.92
N LEU A 6 -14.08 1.38 12.96
CA LEU A 6 -13.19 1.22 11.82
C LEU A 6 -13.46 2.35 10.82
N LYS A 7 -12.40 3.02 10.37
CA LYS A 7 -12.47 4.09 9.38
C LYS A 7 -11.63 3.70 8.18
N ILE A 8 -12.15 3.94 7.00
CA ILE A 8 -11.43 3.83 5.73
C ILE A 8 -11.48 5.20 5.09
N ALA A 9 -10.32 5.77 4.79
CA ALA A 9 -10.18 7.05 4.12
C ALA A 9 -9.31 6.88 2.87
N LEU A 10 -9.87 7.25 1.73
CA LEU A 10 -9.15 7.33 0.47
C LEU A 10 -8.55 8.72 0.38
N LEU A 11 -7.23 8.84 0.53
CA LEU A 11 -6.50 10.10 0.51
C LEU A 11 -6.02 10.46 -0.90
N GLY A 12 -6.17 9.54 -1.84
CA GLY A 12 -5.93 9.72 -3.27
C GLY A 12 -6.51 8.55 -4.06
N GLY A 13 -6.47 8.63 -5.39
CA GLY A 13 -6.95 7.57 -6.28
C GLY A 13 -8.47 7.48 -6.44
N LEU A 14 -9.24 8.44 -5.90
CA LEU A 14 -10.70 8.44 -6.01
C LEU A 14 -11.15 9.33 -7.17
N SER A 15 -11.78 8.73 -8.18
CA SER A 15 -12.22 9.40 -9.41
C SER A 15 -11.08 10.02 -10.24
N GLU A 16 -9.88 9.51 -10.08
CA GLU A 16 -8.67 9.91 -10.80
C GLU A 16 -7.78 8.70 -11.04
N ILE A 17 -6.81 8.80 -11.94
CA ILE A 17 -5.76 7.81 -12.15
C ILE A 17 -4.50 8.25 -11.39
N GLY A 18 -3.95 7.34 -10.60
CA GLY A 18 -2.78 7.63 -9.78
C GLY A 18 -3.11 8.10 -8.36
N LYS A 19 -2.10 8.51 -7.62
CA LYS A 19 -2.16 8.90 -6.21
C LYS A 19 -2.82 7.87 -5.30
N ASN A 20 -2.71 6.57 -5.63
CA ASN A 20 -3.33 5.52 -4.83
C ASN A 20 -2.79 5.59 -3.39
N LEU A 21 -3.65 5.93 -2.45
CA LEU A 21 -3.34 6.00 -1.03
C LEU A 21 -4.60 5.74 -0.21
N THR A 22 -4.63 4.58 0.46
CA THR A 22 -5.74 4.18 1.32
C THR A 22 -5.26 4.13 2.77
N CYS A 23 -5.98 4.82 3.66
CA CYS A 23 -5.73 4.85 5.10
C CYS A 23 -6.83 4.07 5.82
N ILE A 24 -6.45 3.10 6.66
CA ILE A 24 -7.36 2.28 7.47
C ILE A 24 -7.02 2.49 8.94
N GLU A 25 -7.98 3.00 9.73
CA GLU A 25 -7.79 3.32 11.14
C GLU A 25 -8.76 2.54 12.03
N TYR A 26 -8.22 1.96 13.10
CA TYR A 26 -9.01 1.41 14.20
C TYR A 26 -8.34 1.74 15.55
N GLY A 27 -9.03 2.50 16.38
CA GLY A 27 -8.50 2.93 17.68
C GLY A 27 -7.27 3.84 17.52
N ASN A 28 -6.13 3.35 18.00
CA ASN A 28 -4.85 4.06 17.92
C ASN A 28 -3.90 3.48 16.85
N ASP A 29 -4.40 2.64 15.97
CA ASP A 29 -3.58 2.04 14.93
C ASP A 29 -4.09 2.45 13.55
N ILE A 30 -3.14 2.81 12.69
CA ILE A 30 -3.36 3.18 11.29
C ILE A 30 -2.47 2.31 10.42
N ILE A 31 -3.06 1.75 9.37
CA ILE A 31 -2.37 1.14 8.25
C ILE A 31 -2.59 2.00 7.01
N VAL A 32 -1.52 2.20 6.26
CA VAL A 32 -1.57 2.83 4.94
C VAL A 32 -1.33 1.75 3.89
N ILE A 33 -2.13 1.72 2.84
CA ILE A 33 -1.93 0.85 1.69
C ILE A 33 -1.64 1.74 0.49
N ASP A 34 -0.48 1.52 -0.11
CA ASP A 34 0.11 2.29 -1.20
C ASP A 34 0.35 3.78 -0.88
N CYS A 35 1.16 4.42 -1.70
CA CYS A 35 1.43 5.84 -1.65
C CYS A 35 1.97 6.29 -3.02
N GLY A 36 1.08 6.44 -3.97
CA GLY A 36 1.39 6.65 -5.37
C GLY A 36 1.49 8.09 -5.80
N LEU A 37 2.12 8.31 -6.94
CA LEU A 37 2.11 9.58 -7.68
C LEU A 37 0.82 9.71 -8.50
N GLY A 38 0.39 10.95 -8.68
CA GLY A 38 -0.49 11.35 -9.78
C GLY A 38 0.33 11.96 -10.92
N PHE A 39 -0.23 11.91 -12.10
CA PHE A 39 0.34 12.55 -13.27
C PHE A 39 -0.32 13.92 -13.47
N PRO A 40 0.46 15.00 -13.72
CA PRO A 40 -0.12 16.31 -13.93
C PRO A 40 -0.94 16.34 -15.23
N ASP A 41 -2.04 17.07 -15.21
CA ASP A 41 -2.86 17.34 -16.39
C ASP A 41 -2.17 18.35 -17.31
N GLU A 42 -2.58 18.43 -18.57
CA GLU A 42 -1.97 19.29 -19.60
C GLU A 42 -1.99 20.79 -19.24
N ASP A 43 -2.89 21.23 -18.39
CA ASP A 43 -3.02 22.62 -17.92
C ASP A 43 -2.14 22.93 -16.70
N MET A 44 -1.53 21.92 -16.07
CA MET A 44 -0.61 22.07 -14.94
C MET A 44 0.82 22.39 -15.40
N LEU A 45 1.01 23.54 -16.06
CA LEU A 45 2.30 23.94 -16.60
C LEU A 45 3.37 24.07 -15.51
N GLY A 46 4.51 23.41 -15.71
CA GLY A 46 5.66 23.47 -14.81
C GLY A 46 5.52 22.56 -13.56
N ILE A 47 4.53 21.70 -13.53
CA ILE A 47 4.38 20.65 -12.51
C ILE A 47 4.89 19.35 -13.10
N ASP A 48 5.89 18.73 -12.45
CA ASP A 48 6.47 17.47 -12.90
C ASP A 48 5.74 16.25 -12.32
N LEU A 49 5.17 16.37 -11.10
CA LEU A 49 4.47 15.29 -10.43
C LEU A 49 3.47 15.84 -9.40
N VAL A 50 2.47 15.03 -9.08
CA VAL A 50 1.47 15.33 -8.07
C VAL A 50 1.51 14.24 -7.00
N ILE A 51 1.54 14.63 -5.73
CA ILE A 51 1.49 13.70 -4.59
C ILE A 51 0.16 13.83 -3.85
N PRO A 52 -0.32 12.79 -3.16
CA PRO A 52 -1.53 12.89 -2.34
C PRO A 52 -1.33 13.84 -1.15
N ASP A 53 -2.42 14.43 -0.67
CA ASP A 53 -2.43 15.20 0.58
C ASP A 53 -2.31 14.25 1.79
N ILE A 54 -1.16 14.31 2.45
CA ILE A 54 -0.86 13.48 3.62
C ILE A 54 -1.08 14.17 4.97
N THR A 55 -1.71 15.36 4.98
CA THR A 55 -1.94 16.13 6.22
C THR A 55 -2.60 15.30 7.32
N TYR A 56 -3.50 14.38 6.95
CA TYR A 56 -4.11 13.47 7.93
C TYR A 56 -3.10 12.52 8.55
N LEU A 57 -2.19 11.95 7.74
CA LEU A 57 -1.15 11.04 8.22
C LEU A 57 -0.13 11.77 9.09
N GLU A 58 0.28 12.97 8.71
CA GLU A 58 1.21 13.80 9.50
C GLU A 58 0.67 14.07 10.91
N LYS A 59 -0.62 14.46 11.02
CA LYS A 59 -1.29 14.71 12.30
C LYS A 59 -1.44 13.46 13.16
N ASN A 60 -1.38 12.28 12.57
CA ASN A 60 -1.56 10.99 13.24
C ASN A 60 -0.34 10.07 13.14
N ARG A 61 0.85 10.61 12.84
CA ARG A 61 2.07 9.83 12.57
C ARG A 61 2.39 8.78 13.63
N ASP A 62 2.15 9.09 14.91
CA ASP A 62 2.43 8.19 16.02
C ASP A 62 1.52 6.94 16.04
N LYS A 63 0.42 6.97 15.29
CA LYS A 63 -0.52 5.85 15.15
C LYS A 63 -0.20 4.96 13.94
N ILE A 64 0.62 5.41 13.00
CA ILE A 64 0.90 4.66 11.77
C ILE A 64 1.79 3.47 12.11
N ARG A 65 1.28 2.25 11.89
CA ARG A 65 1.98 1.00 12.19
C ARG A 65 2.79 0.50 11.00
N GLY A 66 2.44 0.91 9.80
CA GLY A 66 3.17 0.57 8.59
C GLY A 66 2.49 1.06 7.32
N ILE A 67 3.27 1.10 6.25
CA ILE A 67 2.81 1.26 4.87
C ILE A 67 2.97 -0.09 4.18
N LEU A 68 1.89 -0.60 3.59
CA LEU A 68 1.85 -1.87 2.87
C LEU A 68 1.79 -1.57 1.37
N LEU A 69 2.67 -2.17 0.59
CA LEU A 69 2.75 -1.93 -0.85
C LEU A 69 2.18 -3.12 -1.61
N THR A 70 1.25 -2.83 -2.50
CA THR A 70 0.63 -3.86 -3.34
C THR A 70 1.57 -4.29 -4.46
N HIS A 71 2.22 -3.35 -5.13
CA HIS A 71 3.17 -3.59 -6.23
C HIS A 71 3.98 -2.32 -6.57
N GLY A 72 4.92 -2.43 -7.50
CA GLY A 72 5.96 -1.42 -7.75
C GLY A 72 5.65 -0.37 -8.82
N HIS A 73 4.40 -0.15 -9.26
CA HIS A 73 4.08 0.93 -10.19
C HIS A 73 4.12 2.31 -9.54
N GLU A 74 4.36 3.35 -10.35
CA GLU A 74 4.53 4.73 -9.90
C GLU A 74 3.31 5.28 -9.17
N ASP A 75 2.15 4.96 -9.64
CA ASP A 75 0.87 5.37 -9.07
C ASP A 75 0.51 4.64 -7.76
N HIS A 76 1.38 3.71 -7.31
CA HIS A 76 1.29 3.00 -6.04
C HIS A 76 2.46 3.26 -5.08
N ILE A 77 3.68 3.53 -5.60
CA ILE A 77 4.85 3.76 -4.73
C ILE A 77 5.55 5.10 -4.96
N GLY A 78 5.22 5.80 -6.05
CA GLY A 78 6.01 6.93 -6.52
C GLY A 78 6.02 8.15 -5.60
N ALA A 79 5.04 8.33 -4.71
CA ALA A 79 5.04 9.43 -3.75
C ALA A 79 5.86 9.13 -2.48
N LEU A 80 6.23 7.86 -2.23
CA LEU A 80 6.98 7.46 -1.02
C LEU A 80 8.28 8.25 -0.81
N PRO A 81 9.12 8.53 -1.84
CA PRO A 81 10.33 9.30 -1.66
C PRO A 81 10.11 10.70 -1.07
N TYR A 82 8.94 11.26 -1.27
CA TYR A 82 8.56 12.58 -0.74
C TYR A 82 7.92 12.45 0.63
N VAL A 83 7.00 11.50 0.79
CA VAL A 83 6.22 11.29 2.01
C VAL A 83 7.09 10.78 3.16
N LEU A 84 8.06 9.91 2.88
CA LEU A 84 8.97 9.37 3.90
C LEU A 84 9.96 10.40 4.47
N LYS A 85 10.02 11.62 3.93
CA LYS A 85 10.74 12.74 4.55
C LYS A 85 9.96 13.35 5.72
N THR A 86 8.65 13.18 5.75
CA THR A 86 7.77 13.80 6.75
C THR A 86 7.26 12.80 7.76
N ILE A 87 6.93 11.60 7.31
CA ILE A 87 6.53 10.46 8.16
C ILE A 87 7.44 9.28 7.85
N SER A 88 7.88 8.53 8.86
CA SER A 88 8.85 7.44 8.68
C SER A 88 8.38 6.13 9.33
N PRO A 89 7.19 5.61 8.97
CA PRO A 89 6.77 4.30 9.46
C PRO A 89 7.52 3.18 8.70
N PRO A 90 7.53 1.94 9.23
CA PRO A 90 8.02 0.78 8.50
C PRO A 90 7.23 0.58 7.19
N VAL A 91 7.93 0.26 6.11
CA VAL A 91 7.35 -0.04 4.79
C VAL A 91 7.49 -1.54 4.53
N TYR A 92 6.43 -2.17 4.06
CA TYR A 92 6.38 -3.60 3.76
C TYR A 92 5.99 -3.80 2.30
N GLY A 93 6.71 -4.65 1.60
CA GLY A 93 6.44 -4.95 0.19
C GLY A 93 7.22 -6.17 -0.28
N THR A 94 6.86 -6.68 -1.45
CA THR A 94 7.58 -7.78 -2.08
C THR A 94 8.95 -7.35 -2.56
N ARG A 95 9.82 -8.31 -2.82
CA ARG A 95 11.22 -8.07 -3.16
C ARG A 95 11.40 -7.13 -4.35
N LEU A 96 10.64 -7.34 -5.43
CA LEU A 96 10.72 -6.49 -6.62
C LEU A 96 10.22 -5.07 -6.32
N THR A 97 9.08 -4.95 -5.64
CA THR A 97 8.50 -3.67 -5.24
C THR A 97 9.47 -2.85 -4.40
N LEU A 98 10.08 -3.47 -3.39
CA LEU A 98 11.07 -2.79 -2.55
C LEU A 98 12.36 -2.45 -3.33
N GLY A 99 12.82 -3.31 -4.24
CA GLY A 99 13.99 -3.03 -5.06
C GLY A 99 13.80 -1.82 -5.99
N ILE A 100 12.59 -1.65 -6.53
CA ILE A 100 12.23 -0.46 -7.31
C ILE A 100 12.21 0.78 -6.39
N LEU A 101 11.57 0.65 -5.22
CA LEU A 101 11.50 1.74 -4.25
C LEU A 101 12.89 2.15 -3.75
N GLU A 102 13.77 1.20 -3.42
CA GLU A 102 15.14 1.49 -2.97
C GLU A 102 15.91 2.37 -3.96
N ASN A 103 15.82 2.06 -5.27
CA ASN A 103 16.46 2.87 -6.29
C ASN A 103 15.93 4.32 -6.30
N LYS A 104 14.63 4.51 -6.13
CA LYS A 104 14.03 5.84 -6.02
C LYS A 104 14.47 6.58 -4.77
N LEU A 105 14.57 5.89 -3.65
CA LEU A 105 15.01 6.48 -2.38
C LEU A 105 16.47 6.96 -2.44
N LEU A 106 17.33 6.36 -3.27
CA LEU A 106 18.73 6.77 -3.45
C LEU A 106 18.86 8.19 -4.06
N GLU A 107 17.86 8.66 -4.78
CA GLU A 107 17.85 10.00 -5.38
C GLU A 107 17.49 11.10 -4.36
N HIS A 108 17.12 10.74 -3.14
CA HIS A 108 16.66 11.63 -2.09
C HIS A 108 17.51 11.55 -0.82
N SER A 109 17.52 12.63 -0.04
CA SER A 109 18.16 12.66 1.28
C SER A 109 17.10 12.51 2.37
N TYR A 110 17.43 11.73 3.41
CA TYR A 110 16.57 11.48 4.57
C TYR A 110 17.36 11.71 5.86
N ASP A 111 16.71 12.25 6.89
CA ASP A 111 17.30 12.39 8.22
C ASP A 111 17.56 11.00 8.84
N GLU A 112 16.61 10.07 8.63
CA GLU A 112 16.75 8.67 8.99
C GLU A 112 16.44 7.78 7.79
N LYS A 113 17.23 6.73 7.58
CA LYS A 113 17.02 5.80 6.46
C LYS A 113 15.65 5.10 6.62
N PRO A 114 14.78 5.15 5.61
CA PRO A 114 13.49 4.45 5.65
C PRO A 114 13.66 2.94 5.94
N MET A 115 12.81 2.41 6.82
CA MET A 115 12.83 1.00 7.19
C MET A 115 12.00 0.20 6.18
N LEU A 116 12.67 -0.60 5.34
CA LEU A 116 12.05 -1.46 4.34
C LEU A 116 12.08 -2.91 4.82
N ASN A 117 10.92 -3.57 4.81
CA ASN A 117 10.74 -4.95 5.26
C ASN A 117 10.21 -5.79 4.09
N CYS A 118 11.01 -6.74 3.65
CA CYS A 118 10.62 -7.64 2.57
C CYS A 118 9.63 -8.68 3.08
N VAL A 119 8.57 -8.90 2.30
CA VAL A 119 7.56 -9.93 2.51
C VAL A 119 7.37 -10.73 1.22
N GLU A 120 6.80 -11.92 1.36
CA GLU A 120 6.41 -12.76 0.24
C GLU A 120 4.89 -12.97 0.23
N ALA A 121 4.35 -13.38 -0.92
CA ALA A 121 2.96 -13.81 -1.00
C ALA A 121 2.73 -14.99 -0.06
N GLY A 122 1.67 -14.94 0.75
CA GLY A 122 1.38 -15.89 1.82
C GLY A 122 1.81 -15.40 3.21
N ASP A 123 2.69 -14.40 3.30
CA ASP A 123 3.12 -13.88 4.59
C ASP A 123 1.99 -13.13 5.32
N ARG A 124 2.03 -13.26 6.65
CA ARG A 124 1.17 -12.52 7.58
C ARG A 124 2.01 -11.74 8.56
N ILE A 125 1.72 -10.46 8.70
CA ILE A 125 2.44 -9.57 9.60
C ILE A 125 1.47 -8.88 10.57
N LYS A 126 1.84 -8.83 11.84
CA LYS A 126 1.03 -8.18 12.88
C LYS A 126 1.47 -6.73 13.06
N LEU A 127 0.51 -5.81 12.91
CA LEU A 127 0.72 -4.36 12.96
C LEU A 127 -0.31 -3.71 13.90
N GLY A 128 0.05 -3.57 15.16
CA GLY A 128 -0.89 -3.10 16.19
C GLY A 128 -2.06 -4.06 16.37
N CYS A 129 -3.29 -3.57 16.19
CA CYS A 129 -4.52 -4.37 16.24
C CYS A 129 -4.85 -5.05 14.91
N PHE A 130 -4.08 -4.81 13.86
CA PHE A 130 -4.26 -5.40 12.54
C PHE A 130 -3.31 -6.59 12.32
N GLU A 131 -3.72 -7.50 11.44
CA GLU A 131 -2.85 -8.49 10.82
C GLU A 131 -3.01 -8.36 9.30
N ALA A 132 -1.92 -8.10 8.60
CA ALA A 132 -1.91 -7.98 7.15
C ALA A 132 -1.42 -9.27 6.52
N GLU A 133 -2.17 -9.80 5.55
CA GLU A 133 -1.84 -10.97 4.74
C GLU A 133 -1.62 -10.54 3.30
N PHE A 134 -0.48 -10.92 2.72
CA PHE A 134 -0.15 -10.65 1.32
C PHE A 134 -0.58 -11.84 0.45
N ILE A 135 -1.45 -11.61 -0.52
CA ILE A 135 -2.01 -12.68 -1.37
C ILE A 135 -1.61 -12.40 -2.81
N HIS A 136 -1.04 -13.42 -3.47
CA HIS A 136 -0.57 -13.29 -4.85
C HIS A 136 -1.70 -12.92 -5.81
N VAL A 137 -1.43 -11.92 -6.67
CA VAL A 137 -2.28 -11.56 -7.79
C VAL A 137 -1.46 -11.41 -9.08
N ASN A 138 -2.09 -11.63 -10.22
CA ASN A 138 -1.45 -11.33 -11.50
C ASN A 138 -1.69 -9.87 -11.89
N HIS A 139 -0.66 -9.22 -12.37
CA HIS A 139 -0.72 -7.87 -12.92
C HIS A 139 0.30 -7.72 -14.07
N SER A 140 0.49 -6.49 -14.59
CA SER A 140 1.49 -6.19 -15.63
C SER A 140 2.92 -6.10 -15.07
N ILE A 141 3.09 -6.14 -13.77
CA ILE A 141 4.37 -6.24 -13.06
C ILE A 141 4.39 -7.51 -12.20
N ALA A 142 5.55 -8.12 -12.04
CA ALA A 142 5.73 -9.29 -11.19
C ALA A 142 5.59 -8.93 -9.69
N ASP A 143 5.41 -9.96 -8.86
CA ASP A 143 5.32 -9.87 -7.40
C ASP A 143 4.16 -8.99 -6.87
N ALA A 144 3.13 -8.74 -7.69
CA ALA A 144 1.95 -8.01 -7.24
C ALA A 144 1.16 -8.82 -6.21
N CYS A 145 0.67 -8.13 -5.17
CA CYS A 145 -0.15 -8.73 -4.13
C CYS A 145 -1.41 -7.88 -3.87
N CYS A 146 -2.51 -8.53 -3.56
CA CYS A 146 -3.58 -7.90 -2.80
C CYS A 146 -3.28 -8.02 -1.30
N ILE A 147 -3.88 -7.15 -0.51
CA ILE A 147 -3.72 -7.10 0.95
C ILE A 147 -5.04 -7.48 1.61
N ALA A 148 -5.05 -8.60 2.35
CA ALA A 148 -6.15 -8.90 3.26
C ALA A 148 -5.79 -8.38 4.65
N LEU A 149 -6.47 -7.32 5.08
CA LEU A 149 -6.25 -6.71 6.38
C LEU A 149 -7.29 -7.21 7.37
N HIS A 150 -6.87 -8.11 8.24
CA HIS A 150 -7.69 -8.63 9.33
C HIS A 150 -7.78 -7.58 10.44
N THR A 151 -8.99 -7.23 10.80
CA THR A 151 -9.31 -6.20 11.79
C THR A 151 -10.16 -6.79 12.92
N PRO A 152 -10.29 -6.15 14.08
CA PRO A 152 -11.19 -6.60 15.13
C PRO A 152 -12.68 -6.65 14.75
N LEU A 153 -13.06 -6.11 13.58
CA LEU A 153 -14.44 -6.05 13.09
C LEU A 153 -14.68 -6.92 11.85
N GLY A 154 -13.66 -7.59 11.34
CA GLY A 154 -13.72 -8.41 10.12
C GLY A 154 -12.56 -8.10 9.19
N THR A 155 -12.51 -8.74 8.05
CA THR A 155 -11.43 -8.64 7.07
C THR A 155 -11.77 -7.66 5.97
N ILE A 156 -10.83 -6.77 5.63
CA ILE A 156 -10.88 -5.89 4.46
C ILE A 156 -9.92 -6.46 3.43
N VAL A 157 -10.39 -6.66 2.20
CA VAL A 157 -9.53 -7.04 1.08
C VAL A 157 -9.32 -5.81 0.19
N HIS A 158 -8.08 -5.35 0.10
CA HIS A 158 -7.62 -4.34 -0.85
C HIS A 158 -6.97 -5.05 -2.02
N SER A 159 -7.63 -5.05 -3.17
CA SER A 159 -7.19 -5.84 -4.33
C SER A 159 -5.84 -5.38 -4.91
N GLY A 160 -5.45 -4.12 -4.70
CA GLY A 160 -4.48 -3.49 -5.56
C GLY A 160 -4.93 -3.56 -7.01
N ASP A 161 -3.99 -3.49 -7.93
CA ASP A 161 -4.22 -3.73 -9.35
C ASP A 161 -4.05 -5.21 -9.66
N PHE A 162 -5.00 -5.79 -10.36
CA PHE A 162 -4.94 -7.20 -10.73
C PHE A 162 -5.59 -7.48 -12.08
N LYS A 163 -5.24 -8.62 -12.66
CA LYS A 163 -5.92 -9.22 -13.80
C LYS A 163 -6.23 -10.69 -13.50
N LEU A 164 -7.28 -11.22 -14.08
CA LEU A 164 -7.52 -12.65 -14.10
C LEU A 164 -6.81 -13.25 -15.31
N ASP A 165 -5.68 -13.91 -15.04
CA ASP A 165 -4.89 -14.58 -16.06
C ASP A 165 -4.80 -16.07 -15.70
N ILE A 166 -5.44 -16.90 -16.49
CA ILE A 166 -5.47 -18.37 -16.30
C ILE A 166 -4.27 -19.08 -16.94
N THR A 167 -3.46 -18.33 -17.70
CA THR A 167 -2.27 -18.83 -18.39
C THR A 167 -1.11 -17.85 -18.25
N PRO A 168 -0.72 -17.51 -17.01
CA PRO A 168 0.33 -16.51 -16.80
C PRO A 168 1.63 -16.99 -17.44
N VAL A 169 2.31 -16.07 -18.13
CA VAL A 169 3.60 -16.38 -18.77
C VAL A 169 4.68 -16.62 -17.71
N GLN A 170 4.53 -16.01 -16.55
CA GLN A 170 5.50 -16.09 -15.46
C GLN A 170 4.79 -16.17 -14.11
N GLY A 171 5.25 -17.07 -13.25
CA GLY A 171 4.68 -17.28 -11.93
C GLY A 171 3.41 -18.13 -11.91
N GLU A 172 2.66 -18.00 -10.84
CA GLU A 172 1.43 -18.74 -10.58
C GLU A 172 0.20 -17.91 -10.94
N MET A 173 -0.95 -18.56 -11.02
CA MET A 173 -2.24 -17.86 -11.12
C MET A 173 -2.55 -17.12 -9.82
N MET A 174 -3.35 -16.06 -9.92
CA MET A 174 -3.92 -15.37 -8.76
C MET A 174 -4.55 -16.37 -7.77
N ASP A 175 -4.27 -16.22 -6.48
CA ASP A 175 -4.80 -17.11 -5.43
C ASP A 175 -6.30 -16.85 -5.16
N LEU A 176 -7.11 -17.26 -6.12
CA LEU A 176 -8.58 -17.21 -6.00
C LEU A 176 -9.11 -18.13 -4.88
N THR A 177 -8.37 -19.18 -4.55
CA THR A 177 -8.75 -20.11 -3.47
C THR A 177 -8.72 -19.38 -2.15
N ARG A 178 -7.60 -18.68 -1.85
CA ARG A 178 -7.48 -17.91 -0.61
C ARG A 178 -8.51 -16.78 -0.51
N LEU A 179 -8.73 -16.07 -1.61
CA LEU A 179 -9.76 -15.03 -1.66
C LEU A 179 -11.18 -15.59 -1.44
N GLY A 180 -11.46 -16.78 -1.99
CA GLY A 180 -12.73 -17.48 -1.75
C GLY A 180 -12.91 -17.94 -0.31
N GLU A 181 -11.84 -18.33 0.37
CA GLU A 181 -11.85 -18.66 1.81
C GLU A 181 -12.18 -17.42 2.65
N LEU A 182 -11.50 -16.31 2.42
CA LEU A 182 -11.76 -15.04 3.11
C LEU A 182 -13.22 -14.57 2.96
N GLY A 183 -13.83 -14.84 1.83
CA GLY A 183 -15.24 -14.52 1.61
C GLY A 183 -16.24 -15.40 2.40
N ARG A 184 -15.76 -16.45 3.07
CA ARG A 184 -16.58 -17.36 3.92
C ARG A 184 -16.35 -17.15 5.42
N GLU A 185 -15.28 -16.45 5.79
CA GLU A 185 -14.96 -16.08 7.17
C GLU A 185 -15.82 -14.89 7.65
#